data_0fe24868a4664effd520bb45fd0d1f48
#
_entry.id   0fe24868a4664effd520bb45fd0d1f48
#
_cell.length_a   1.000
_cell.length_b   1.000
_cell.length_c   1.000
_cell.angle_alpha   90.00
_cell.angle_beta   90.00
_cell.angle_gamma   90.00
#
_symmetry.space_group_name_H-M   'P 1'
#
loop_
_entity.id
_entity.type
_entity.pdbx_description
1 polymer ?
#
loop_
_entity_poly.entity_id
_entity_poly.type
_entity_poly.pdbx_seq_one_letter_code
_entity_poly.pdbx_strand_id
1 'polypeptide(L)'
;MKRITTLILTLLVSVGTSKTSQAAAKRPNILFIIADDQSPFDFKFYNPRSVLNSPVLEKLATEGMVINGAYQMGSWVGGVCTASRHMIMSGRTVWHIPDKAGRIMNPHVNNPKMVPPDLVKYTLPTVFNQAGYDTMRTCKNGNSYEAANKLFQVRHDGTRRGGTDERGSAWHAQQVLDYFNERESTRDTDPFLIYFGFSHPHDVRDGKPELLAKYGAVNHVDPQTIPP
;
A
#
# COMPACT_ATOMS: atom_id res chain seq x y z
N MET A 1 -3.41 -33.36 85.75
CA MET A 1 -2.70 -33.20 84.43
C MET A 1 -3.68 -32.70 83.45
N LYS A 2 -3.64 -31.37 83.08
CA LYS A 2 -4.54 -30.76 82.14
C LYS A 2 -3.79 -30.65 80.81
N ARG A 3 -4.31 -31.27 79.75
CA ARG A 3 -3.76 -31.16 78.36
C ARG A 3 -4.32 -29.91 77.75
N ILE A 4 -3.45 -28.98 77.32
CA ILE A 4 -3.77 -27.80 76.58
C ILE A 4 -3.62 -28.17 75.08
N THR A 5 -4.73 -28.17 74.38
CA THR A 5 -4.73 -28.39 72.89
C THR A 5 -4.62 -27.03 72.20
N THR A 6 -3.45 -26.78 71.64
CA THR A 6 -3.23 -25.53 70.81
C THR A 6 -3.82 -25.73 69.46
N LEU A 7 -4.81 -24.91 69.11
CA LEU A 7 -5.43 -24.84 67.76
C LEU A 7 -4.62 -23.88 66.94
N ILE A 8 -3.91 -24.35 65.90
CA ILE A 8 -3.21 -23.51 64.90
C ILE A 8 -4.20 -23.21 63.82
N LEU A 9 -4.63 -21.96 63.75
CA LEU A 9 -5.48 -21.42 62.63
C LEU A 9 -4.60 -20.99 61.49
N THR A 10 -4.52 -21.79 60.43
CA THR A 10 -3.77 -21.46 59.20
C THR A 10 -4.62 -20.55 58.32
N LEU A 11 -4.29 -19.27 58.24
CA LEU A 11 -4.93 -18.29 57.38
C LEU A 11 -4.35 -18.44 55.94
N LEU A 12 -5.11 -19.05 55.01
CA LEU A 12 -4.79 -19.10 53.58
C LEU A 12 -5.14 -17.76 52.95
N VAL A 13 -4.14 -16.91 52.75
CA VAL A 13 -4.27 -15.70 51.94
C VAL A 13 -4.19 -16.12 50.46
N SER A 14 -5.34 -16.21 49.81
CA SER A 14 -5.41 -16.36 48.33
C SER A 14 -5.06 -15.03 47.67
N VAL A 15 -3.82 -14.90 47.22
CA VAL A 15 -3.41 -13.80 46.34
C VAL A 15 -4.06 -14.02 44.96
N GLY A 16 -5.22 -13.44 44.79
CA GLY A 16 -5.87 -13.39 43.47
C GLY A 16 -5.04 -12.54 42.52
N THR A 17 -4.29 -13.19 41.63
CA THR A 17 -3.67 -12.48 40.48
C THR A 17 -4.77 -12.03 39.56
N SER A 18 -5.23 -10.78 39.72
CA SER A 18 -6.06 -10.12 38.76
C SER A 18 -5.26 -10.00 37.46
N LYS A 19 -5.49 -10.92 36.52
CA LYS A 19 -5.07 -10.70 35.12
C LYS A 19 -5.86 -9.50 34.61
N THR A 20 -5.24 -8.32 34.63
CA THR A 20 -5.74 -7.20 33.89
C THR A 20 -5.77 -7.64 32.41
N SER A 21 -6.95 -7.94 31.91
CA SER A 21 -7.16 -8.13 30.47
C SER A 21 -6.85 -6.80 29.82
N GLN A 22 -5.61 -6.64 29.39
CA GLN A 22 -5.24 -5.53 28.53
C GLN A 22 -6.03 -5.72 27.24
N ALA A 23 -7.03 -4.90 27.03
CA ALA A 23 -7.79 -4.93 25.79
C ALA A 23 -6.79 -4.90 24.63
N ALA A 24 -6.83 -5.89 23.76
CA ALA A 24 -5.93 -5.96 22.62
C ALA A 24 -6.08 -4.66 21.84
N ALA A 25 -4.97 -3.95 21.62
CA ALA A 25 -5.00 -2.70 20.88
C ALA A 25 -5.68 -2.95 19.52
N LYS A 26 -6.67 -2.13 19.20
CA LYS A 26 -7.40 -2.24 17.95
C LYS A 26 -6.40 -2.09 16.80
N ARG A 27 -6.31 -3.09 15.94
CA ARG A 27 -5.42 -3.05 14.77
C ARG A 27 -5.86 -1.93 13.83
N PRO A 28 -4.94 -1.11 13.30
CA PRO A 28 -5.30 0.00 12.43
C PRO A 28 -5.77 -0.49 11.06
N ASN A 29 -6.68 0.23 10.45
CA ASN A 29 -6.94 0.13 9.02
C ASN A 29 -5.78 0.75 8.24
N ILE A 30 -5.44 0.16 7.09
CA ILE A 30 -4.31 0.60 6.27
C ILE A 30 -4.79 0.88 4.85
N LEU A 31 -4.68 2.14 4.44
CA LEU A 31 -4.85 2.55 3.05
C LEU A 31 -3.48 2.92 2.49
N PHE A 32 -2.90 2.02 1.70
CA PHE A 32 -1.60 2.22 1.06
C PHE A 32 -1.81 2.72 -0.37
N ILE A 33 -1.50 4.00 -0.61
CA ILE A 33 -1.66 4.65 -1.91
C ILE A 33 -0.30 4.80 -2.58
N ILE A 34 -0.21 4.40 -3.85
CA ILE A 34 0.98 4.55 -4.67
C ILE A 34 0.64 5.18 -6.02
N ALA A 35 1.23 6.34 -6.31
CA ALA A 35 1.20 6.97 -7.62
C ALA A 35 2.35 6.42 -8.48
N ASP A 36 2.18 6.48 -9.80
CA ASP A 36 3.15 5.97 -10.75
C ASP A 36 3.88 7.12 -11.43
N ASP A 37 5.17 7.29 -11.13
CA ASP A 37 6.06 8.36 -11.61
C ASP A 37 5.71 9.77 -11.08
N GLN A 38 5.11 9.87 -9.91
CA GLN A 38 4.85 11.15 -9.27
C GLN A 38 6.15 11.74 -8.69
N SER A 39 6.50 12.97 -9.11
CA SER A 39 7.60 13.70 -8.50
C SER A 39 7.18 14.29 -7.15
N PRO A 40 8.02 14.21 -6.11
CA PRO A 40 7.75 14.91 -4.86
C PRO A 40 7.75 16.43 -5.04
N PHE A 41 8.52 16.95 -5.98
CA PHE A 41 8.62 18.40 -6.25
C PHE A 41 7.37 18.99 -6.94
N ASP A 42 6.43 18.16 -7.35
CA ASP A 42 5.11 18.63 -7.82
C ASP A 42 4.25 19.15 -6.66
N PHE A 43 4.58 18.85 -5.42
CA PHE A 43 3.81 19.25 -4.24
C PHE A 43 4.40 20.47 -3.55
N LYS A 44 3.55 21.39 -3.09
CA LYS A 44 3.97 22.63 -2.45
C LYS A 44 4.75 22.44 -1.14
N PHE A 45 4.52 21.36 -0.42
CA PHE A 45 5.26 21.05 0.81
C PHE A 45 6.71 20.62 0.55
N TYR A 46 7.09 20.27 -0.69
CA TYR A 46 8.48 20.09 -1.12
C TYR A 46 8.98 21.27 -1.99
N ASN A 47 8.11 21.85 -2.80
CA ASN A 47 8.43 22.93 -3.71
C ASN A 47 7.38 24.05 -3.62
N PRO A 48 7.61 25.10 -2.83
CA PRO A 48 6.65 26.20 -2.68
C PRO A 48 6.26 26.90 -3.99
N ARG A 49 7.06 26.75 -5.05
CA ARG A 49 6.76 27.31 -6.38
C ARG A 49 5.88 26.39 -7.24
N SER A 50 5.53 25.20 -6.75
CA SER A 50 4.64 24.31 -7.50
C SER A 50 3.30 24.96 -7.75
N VAL A 51 2.83 24.84 -8.98
CA VAL A 51 1.50 25.30 -9.40
C VAL A 51 0.39 24.27 -9.12
N LEU A 52 0.79 23.04 -8.73
CA LEU A 52 -0.17 21.98 -8.47
C LEU A 52 -1.06 22.33 -7.26
N ASN A 53 -2.35 22.26 -7.48
CA ASN A 53 -3.35 22.40 -6.41
C ASN A 53 -3.72 21.03 -5.86
N SER A 54 -3.18 20.68 -4.69
CA SER A 54 -3.35 19.38 -4.04
C SER A 54 -3.81 19.52 -2.58
N PRO A 55 -4.94 20.16 -2.29
CA PRO A 55 -5.33 20.56 -0.94
C PRO A 55 -5.48 19.36 0.01
N VAL A 56 -5.92 18.20 -0.48
CA VAL A 56 -6.06 16.99 0.34
C VAL A 56 -4.69 16.44 0.76
N LEU A 57 -3.71 16.40 -0.17
CA LEU A 57 -2.36 15.94 0.15
C LEU A 57 -1.61 16.94 1.03
N GLU A 58 -1.82 18.24 0.82
CA GLU A 58 -1.28 19.29 1.68
C GLU A 58 -1.83 19.17 3.11
N LYS A 59 -3.12 18.90 3.26
CA LYS A 59 -3.74 18.62 4.56
C LYS A 59 -3.14 17.38 5.22
N LEU A 60 -3.02 16.27 4.49
CA LEU A 60 -2.40 15.04 5.01
C LEU A 60 -0.94 15.27 5.43
N ALA A 61 -0.18 16.07 4.67
CA ALA A 61 1.19 16.43 5.02
C ALA A 61 1.27 17.26 6.30
N THR A 62 0.28 18.10 6.58
CA THR A 62 0.21 18.94 7.78
C THR A 62 -0.25 18.16 9.02
N GLU A 63 -1.19 17.24 8.85
CA GLU A 63 -1.77 16.46 9.95
C GLU A 63 -1.03 15.17 10.24
N GLY A 64 -0.21 14.71 9.31
CA GLY A 64 0.53 13.46 9.38
C GLY A 64 2.05 13.66 9.45
N MET A 65 2.78 12.76 8.81
CA MET A 65 4.24 12.78 8.75
C MET A 65 4.70 12.81 7.29
N VAL A 66 5.60 13.75 6.97
CA VAL A 66 6.30 13.79 5.69
C VAL A 66 7.70 13.18 5.86
N ILE A 67 8.01 12.14 5.08
CA ILE A 67 9.30 11.46 5.13
C ILE A 67 10.20 12.00 4.02
N ASN A 68 11.12 12.89 4.35
CA ASN A 68 11.97 13.58 3.39
C ASN A 68 13.12 12.73 2.84
N GLY A 69 13.48 11.67 3.49
CA GLY A 69 14.61 10.81 3.13
C GLY A 69 14.20 9.41 2.67
N ALA A 70 13.03 9.27 2.04
CA ALA A 70 12.60 7.98 1.51
C ALA A 70 13.26 7.69 0.16
N TYR A 71 14.03 6.61 0.09
CA TYR A 71 14.75 6.19 -1.10
C TYR A 71 14.23 4.84 -1.58
N GLN A 72 14.19 4.67 -2.88
CA GLN A 72 13.97 3.37 -3.51
C GLN A 72 15.28 2.81 -4.06
N MET A 73 15.37 1.51 -4.22
CA MET A 73 16.63 0.85 -4.61
C MET A 73 16.92 0.91 -6.12
N GLY A 74 16.08 1.58 -6.91
CA GLY A 74 16.23 1.63 -8.36
C GLY A 74 15.82 0.34 -9.06
N SER A 75 16.34 0.17 -10.26
CA SER A 75 16.14 -1.01 -11.10
C SER A 75 17.39 -1.21 -11.96
N TRP A 76 17.64 -2.45 -12.40
CA TRP A 76 18.70 -2.76 -13.37
C TRP A 76 18.25 -2.64 -14.83
N VAL A 77 16.98 -2.36 -15.07
CA VAL A 77 16.39 -2.11 -16.38
C VAL A 77 15.55 -0.85 -16.31
N GLY A 78 15.26 -0.25 -17.45
CA GLY A 78 14.31 0.88 -17.52
C GLY A 78 12.94 0.52 -16.92
N GLY A 79 12.29 1.48 -16.28
CA GLY A 79 10.99 1.28 -15.65
C GLY A 79 11.07 0.76 -14.21
N VAL A 80 11.21 1.68 -13.27
CA VAL A 80 11.34 1.39 -11.83
C VAL A 80 10.06 0.83 -11.24
N CYS A 81 8.91 1.10 -11.84
CA CYS A 81 7.60 0.65 -11.35
C CYS A 81 7.52 -0.86 -11.16
N THR A 82 8.10 -1.66 -12.05
CA THR A 82 8.13 -3.13 -11.91
C THR A 82 8.95 -3.54 -10.68
N ALA A 83 10.17 -3.03 -10.54
CA ALA A 83 11.03 -3.34 -9.39
C ALA A 83 10.39 -2.90 -8.08
N SER A 84 9.92 -1.66 -8.00
CA SER A 84 9.27 -1.08 -6.83
C SER A 84 8.06 -1.90 -6.37
N ARG A 85 7.14 -2.19 -7.28
CA ARG A 85 5.93 -2.97 -6.96
C ARG A 85 6.23 -4.41 -6.56
N HIS A 86 7.26 -5.05 -7.16
CA HIS A 86 7.69 -6.37 -6.75
C HIS A 86 8.34 -6.35 -5.36
N MET A 87 9.18 -5.36 -5.06
CA MET A 87 9.77 -5.19 -3.73
C MET A 87 8.69 -5.02 -2.65
N ILE A 88 7.68 -4.18 -2.91
CA ILE A 88 6.54 -3.99 -1.99
C ILE A 88 5.80 -5.30 -1.77
N MET A 89 5.46 -6.02 -2.83
CA MET A 89 4.69 -7.26 -2.73
C MET A 89 5.46 -8.41 -2.08
N SER A 90 6.77 -8.48 -2.29
CA SER A 90 7.59 -9.62 -1.85
C SER A 90 8.38 -9.36 -0.57
N GLY A 91 8.46 -8.11 -0.11
CA GLY A 91 9.31 -7.72 1.02
C GLY A 91 10.81 -7.91 0.76
N ARG A 92 11.24 -8.01 -0.52
CA ARG A 92 12.62 -8.32 -0.89
C ARG A 92 13.30 -7.13 -1.55
N THR A 93 14.61 -7.12 -1.51
CA THR A 93 15.41 -6.12 -2.20
C THR A 93 15.38 -6.33 -3.72
N VAL A 94 15.71 -5.28 -4.48
CA VAL A 94 15.72 -5.32 -5.95
C VAL A 94 16.53 -6.49 -6.54
N TRP A 95 17.58 -6.93 -5.86
CA TRP A 95 18.44 -8.02 -6.28
C TRP A 95 17.81 -9.41 -6.18
N HIS A 96 16.73 -9.55 -5.44
CA HIS A 96 16.12 -10.82 -5.04
C HIS A 96 14.63 -10.90 -5.38
N ILE A 97 14.12 -9.99 -6.21
CA ILE A 97 12.72 -10.02 -6.61
C ILE A 97 12.49 -10.98 -7.78
N PRO A 98 11.34 -11.69 -7.79
CA PRO A 98 10.94 -12.53 -8.90
C PRO A 98 10.38 -11.68 -10.06
N ASP A 99 10.37 -12.25 -11.26
CA ASP A 99 9.58 -11.73 -12.38
C ASP A 99 8.09 -12.10 -12.23
N LYS A 100 7.28 -11.77 -13.25
CA LYS A 100 5.85 -12.10 -13.25
C LYS A 100 5.54 -13.60 -13.12
N ALA A 101 6.45 -14.44 -13.56
CA ALA A 101 6.34 -15.89 -13.50
C ALA A 101 7.00 -16.49 -12.24
N GLY A 102 7.53 -15.66 -11.35
CA GLY A 102 8.24 -16.10 -10.15
C GLY A 102 9.71 -16.41 -10.36
N ARG A 103 10.25 -16.12 -11.55
CA ARG A 103 11.68 -16.28 -11.86
C ARG A 103 12.46 -15.07 -11.30
N ILE A 104 13.78 -15.24 -11.14
CA ILE A 104 14.65 -14.12 -10.76
C ILE A 104 14.69 -13.10 -11.89
N MET A 105 14.36 -11.87 -11.57
CA MET A 105 14.26 -10.80 -12.56
C MET A 105 15.62 -10.28 -13.02
N ASN A 106 16.63 -10.38 -12.17
CA ASN A 106 17.98 -9.95 -12.48
C ASN A 106 18.74 -11.05 -13.27
N PRO A 107 19.04 -10.83 -14.54
CA PRO A 107 19.73 -11.84 -15.37
C PRO A 107 21.17 -12.11 -14.91
N HIS A 108 21.77 -11.24 -14.10
CA HIS A 108 23.10 -11.40 -13.56
C HIS A 108 23.14 -12.24 -12.28
N VAL A 109 21.99 -12.55 -11.71
CA VAL A 109 21.85 -13.36 -10.49
C VAL A 109 21.14 -14.68 -10.83
N ASN A 110 21.84 -15.58 -11.53
CA ASN A 110 21.34 -16.90 -11.92
C ASN A 110 21.26 -17.89 -10.76
N ASN A 111 20.87 -17.45 -9.57
CA ASN A 111 20.77 -18.36 -8.45
C ASN A 111 19.30 -18.57 -8.03
N PRO A 112 18.64 -19.65 -8.45
CA PRO A 112 17.28 -19.95 -8.07
C PRO A 112 17.07 -20.08 -6.54
N LYS A 113 18.16 -20.26 -5.77
CA LYS A 113 18.10 -20.23 -4.30
C LYS A 113 17.87 -18.84 -3.72
N MET A 114 18.04 -17.79 -4.51
CA MET A 114 17.81 -16.41 -4.06
C MET A 114 16.34 -16.01 -4.00
N VAL A 115 15.48 -16.72 -4.71
CA VAL A 115 14.02 -16.57 -4.57
C VAL A 115 13.50 -17.88 -3.99
N PRO A 116 13.08 -17.88 -2.72
CA PRO A 116 12.55 -19.09 -2.09
C PRO A 116 11.33 -19.62 -2.86
N PRO A 117 11.20 -20.94 -3.05
CA PRO A 117 10.07 -21.52 -3.77
C PRO A 117 8.72 -21.27 -3.08
N ASP A 118 8.74 -20.96 -1.79
CA ASP A 118 7.59 -20.65 -0.97
C ASP A 118 7.41 -19.14 -0.70
N LEU A 119 8.10 -18.28 -1.47
CA LEU A 119 8.03 -16.82 -1.32
C LEU A 119 6.60 -16.29 -1.24
N VAL A 120 5.68 -16.91 -1.97
CA VAL A 120 4.25 -16.57 -1.96
C VAL A 120 3.64 -16.56 -0.55
N LYS A 121 4.14 -17.39 0.34
CA LYS A 121 3.68 -17.46 1.75
C LYS A 121 4.06 -16.23 2.58
N TYR A 122 5.01 -15.43 2.10
CA TYR A 122 5.56 -14.27 2.82
C TYR A 122 5.29 -12.95 2.10
N THR A 123 4.36 -12.96 1.15
CA THR A 123 4.00 -11.75 0.42
C THR A 123 3.05 -10.86 1.22
N LEU A 124 3.01 -9.58 0.85
CA LEU A 124 2.18 -8.58 1.52
C LEU A 124 0.74 -9.08 1.78
N PRO A 125 -0.03 -9.53 0.76
CA PRO A 125 -1.40 -10.00 1.01
C PRO A 125 -1.42 -11.24 1.91
N THR A 126 -0.49 -12.18 1.77
CA THR A 126 -0.47 -13.39 2.60
C THR A 126 -0.29 -13.06 4.07
N VAL A 127 0.68 -12.21 4.39
CA VAL A 127 0.97 -11.82 5.77
C VAL A 127 -0.22 -11.12 6.40
N PHE A 128 -0.88 -10.22 5.67
CA PHE A 128 -2.04 -9.51 6.17
C PHE A 128 -3.28 -10.41 6.29
N ASN A 129 -3.52 -11.29 5.32
CA ASN A 129 -4.60 -12.30 5.42
C ASN A 129 -4.41 -13.19 6.67
N GLN A 130 -3.18 -13.68 6.91
CA GLN A 130 -2.88 -14.49 8.08
C GLN A 130 -3.02 -13.72 9.40
N ALA A 131 -2.78 -12.42 9.37
CA ALA A 131 -3.00 -11.54 10.50
C ALA A 131 -4.48 -11.17 10.70
N GLY A 132 -5.40 -11.68 9.88
CA GLY A 132 -6.84 -11.43 9.97
C GLY A 132 -7.23 -10.02 9.53
N TYR A 133 -6.57 -9.50 8.48
CA TYR A 133 -7.00 -8.32 7.76
C TYR A 133 -7.80 -8.73 6.54
N ASP A 134 -8.82 -7.96 6.21
CA ASP A 134 -9.41 -8.01 4.88
C ASP A 134 -8.51 -7.27 3.90
N THR A 135 -8.17 -7.93 2.80
CA THR A 135 -7.22 -7.37 1.85
C THR A 135 -7.88 -7.06 0.52
N MET A 136 -7.76 -5.82 0.11
CA MET A 136 -8.22 -5.34 -1.18
C MET A 136 -7.06 -4.77 -1.98
N ARG A 137 -7.10 -5.00 -3.28
CA ARG A 137 -6.21 -4.37 -4.25
C ARG A 137 -7.01 -3.74 -5.37
N THR A 138 -6.77 -2.46 -5.65
CA THR A 138 -7.16 -1.80 -6.89
C THR A 138 -5.91 -1.15 -7.49
N CYS A 139 -5.47 -1.61 -8.67
CA CYS A 139 -4.18 -1.25 -9.19
C CYS A 139 -4.09 -1.39 -10.70
N LYS A 140 -3.12 -0.68 -11.30
CA LYS A 140 -2.79 -0.88 -12.70
C LYS A 140 -2.42 -2.33 -12.99
N ASN A 141 -2.74 -2.80 -14.18
CA ASN A 141 -2.34 -4.10 -14.67
C ASN A 141 -0.83 -4.21 -14.85
N GLY A 142 -0.30 -5.39 -14.59
CA GLY A 142 1.12 -5.69 -14.86
C GLY A 142 2.08 -5.00 -13.90
N ASN A 143 3.34 -5.06 -14.24
CA ASN A 143 4.45 -4.48 -13.48
C ASN A 143 4.39 -4.73 -11.97
N SER A 144 3.98 -5.95 -11.58
CA SER A 144 3.83 -6.36 -10.19
C SER A 144 3.97 -7.86 -10.06
N TYR A 145 4.22 -8.36 -8.85
CA TYR A 145 4.36 -9.79 -8.58
C TYR A 145 2.99 -10.48 -8.61
N GLU A 146 2.66 -11.08 -9.73
CA GLU A 146 1.33 -11.63 -10.00
C GLU A 146 0.93 -12.75 -9.04
N ALA A 147 1.89 -13.57 -8.60
CA ALA A 147 1.61 -14.61 -7.62
C ALA A 147 1.12 -14.03 -6.27
N ALA A 148 1.62 -12.86 -5.88
CA ALA A 148 1.13 -12.14 -4.71
C ALA A 148 -0.21 -11.46 -4.99
N ASN A 149 -0.37 -10.82 -6.15
CA ASN A 149 -1.59 -10.10 -6.50
C ASN A 149 -2.84 -10.98 -6.44
N LYS A 150 -2.71 -12.27 -6.76
CA LYS A 150 -3.80 -13.26 -6.71
C LYS A 150 -4.29 -13.57 -5.31
N LEU A 151 -3.56 -13.18 -4.29
CA LEU A 151 -3.85 -13.51 -2.89
C LEU A 151 -4.61 -12.40 -2.15
N PHE A 152 -4.84 -11.25 -2.79
CA PHE A 152 -5.81 -10.29 -2.27
C PHE A 152 -7.22 -10.86 -2.37
N GLN A 153 -8.01 -10.71 -1.32
CA GLN A 153 -9.39 -11.21 -1.26
C GLN A 153 -10.29 -10.48 -2.25
N VAL A 154 -10.11 -9.16 -2.37
CA VAL A 154 -10.79 -8.34 -3.38
C VAL A 154 -9.75 -7.78 -4.34
N ARG A 155 -9.99 -7.93 -5.65
CA ARG A 155 -9.03 -7.51 -6.66
C ARG A 155 -9.70 -6.83 -7.84
N HIS A 156 -9.27 -5.60 -8.11
CA HIS A 156 -9.65 -4.82 -9.27
C HIS A 156 -8.41 -4.39 -10.04
N ASP A 157 -8.30 -4.80 -11.30
CA ASP A 157 -7.18 -4.43 -12.16
C ASP A 157 -7.68 -3.57 -13.32
N GLY A 158 -7.00 -2.45 -13.53
CA GLY A 158 -7.28 -1.57 -14.63
C GLY A 158 -6.09 -0.72 -15.00
N THR A 159 -5.90 -0.49 -16.29
CA THR A 159 -4.91 0.46 -16.79
C THR A 159 -5.54 1.30 -17.85
N ARG A 160 -5.81 2.55 -17.52
CA ARG A 160 -6.11 3.58 -18.49
C ARG A 160 -5.20 4.76 -18.20
N ARG A 161 -4.60 5.27 -19.22
CA ARG A 161 -3.83 6.51 -19.22
C ARG A 161 -4.61 7.53 -20.04
N GLY A 162 -4.30 8.80 -19.84
CA GLY A 162 -5.04 9.84 -20.50
C GLY A 162 -6.28 10.31 -19.73
N GLY A 163 -7.03 11.19 -20.34
CA GLY A 163 -8.07 11.98 -19.71
C GLY A 163 -9.39 11.30 -19.41
N THR A 164 -9.47 9.98 -19.45
CA THR A 164 -10.73 9.27 -19.21
C THR A 164 -10.83 8.70 -17.81
N ASP A 165 -12.05 8.60 -17.29
CA ASP A 165 -12.31 7.96 -15.98
C ASP A 165 -12.41 6.45 -16.09
N GLU A 166 -12.53 5.91 -17.30
CA GLU A 166 -12.64 4.48 -17.52
C GLU A 166 -11.32 3.77 -17.17
N ARG A 167 -11.33 3.00 -16.10
CA ARG A 167 -10.17 2.27 -15.57
C ARG A 167 -8.94 3.15 -15.27
N GLY A 168 -9.15 4.44 -15.13
CA GLY A 168 -8.15 5.42 -14.69
C GLY A 168 -8.16 5.65 -13.19
N SER A 169 -7.59 6.77 -12.75
CA SER A 169 -7.46 7.09 -11.32
C SER A 169 -8.80 7.22 -10.60
N ALA A 170 -9.78 7.88 -11.24
CA ALA A 170 -11.12 8.02 -10.68
C ALA A 170 -11.83 6.66 -10.55
N TRP A 171 -11.69 5.79 -11.54
CA TRP A 171 -12.24 4.43 -11.46
C TRP A 171 -11.63 3.65 -10.29
N HIS A 172 -10.32 3.71 -10.09
CA HIS A 172 -9.67 3.06 -8.95
C HIS A 172 -10.14 3.62 -7.61
N ALA A 173 -10.31 4.94 -7.53
CA ALA A 173 -10.86 5.58 -6.34
C ALA A 173 -12.29 5.10 -6.06
N GLN A 174 -13.12 4.95 -7.10
CA GLN A 174 -14.47 4.44 -6.98
C GLN A 174 -14.49 3.00 -6.42
N GLN A 175 -13.57 2.12 -6.84
CA GLN A 175 -13.48 0.78 -6.27
C GLN A 175 -13.21 0.80 -4.75
N VAL A 176 -12.42 1.76 -4.28
CA VAL A 176 -12.17 1.93 -2.84
C VAL A 176 -13.42 2.42 -2.12
N LEU A 177 -14.15 3.37 -2.71
CA LEU A 177 -15.40 3.88 -2.14
C LEU A 177 -16.49 2.80 -2.09
N ASP A 178 -16.62 2.02 -3.15
CA ASP A 178 -17.57 0.91 -3.21
C ASP A 178 -17.24 -0.15 -2.14
N TYR A 179 -15.97 -0.46 -1.96
CA TYR A 179 -15.50 -1.37 -0.91
C TYR A 179 -15.84 -0.84 0.50
N PHE A 180 -15.70 0.45 0.76
CA PHE A 180 -16.10 1.03 2.04
C PHE A 180 -17.61 0.97 2.25
N ASN A 181 -18.41 1.26 1.21
CA ASN A 181 -19.85 1.19 1.28
C ASN A 181 -20.34 -0.24 1.56
N GLU A 182 -19.70 -1.24 0.94
CA GLU A 182 -20.00 -2.65 1.18
C GLU A 182 -19.74 -3.04 2.65
N ARG A 183 -18.56 -2.66 3.17
CA ARG A 183 -18.19 -2.92 4.56
C ARG A 183 -19.13 -2.24 5.55
N GLU A 184 -19.54 -1.00 5.28
CA GLU A 184 -20.52 -0.29 6.10
C GLU A 184 -21.87 -0.99 6.08
N SER A 185 -22.36 -1.37 4.90
CA SER A 185 -23.64 -2.06 4.73
C SER A 185 -23.71 -3.40 5.45
N THR A 186 -22.61 -4.14 5.47
CA THR A 186 -22.47 -5.43 6.16
C THR A 186 -22.08 -5.29 7.63
N ARG A 187 -21.78 -4.09 8.10
CA ARG A 187 -21.25 -3.78 9.44
C ARG A 187 -19.94 -4.52 9.72
N ASP A 188 -19.13 -4.68 8.71
CA ASP A 188 -17.84 -5.32 8.84
C ASP A 188 -16.86 -4.42 9.61
N THR A 189 -16.33 -4.93 10.72
CA THR A 189 -15.42 -4.20 11.63
C THR A 189 -13.99 -4.76 11.63
N ASP A 190 -13.71 -5.78 10.82
CA ASP A 190 -12.38 -6.33 10.71
C ASP A 190 -11.41 -5.29 10.13
N PRO A 191 -10.14 -5.28 10.55
CA PRO A 191 -9.18 -4.35 9.99
C PRO A 191 -8.92 -4.66 8.52
N PHE A 192 -8.68 -3.64 7.72
CA PHE A 192 -8.39 -3.82 6.29
C PHE A 192 -7.01 -3.31 5.89
N LEU A 193 -6.47 -3.93 4.84
CA LEU A 193 -5.38 -3.42 4.03
C LEU A 193 -5.88 -3.17 2.61
N ILE A 194 -5.88 -1.93 2.18
CA ILE A 194 -6.14 -1.57 0.79
C ILE A 194 -4.83 -1.17 0.11
N TYR A 195 -4.46 -1.88 -0.95
CA TYR A 195 -3.38 -1.50 -1.86
C TYR A 195 -3.96 -0.77 -3.07
N PHE A 196 -3.83 0.55 -3.07
CA PHE A 196 -4.36 1.44 -4.10
C PHE A 196 -3.23 1.99 -4.97
N GLY A 197 -3.06 1.41 -6.16
CA GLY A 197 -1.94 1.75 -7.04
C GLY A 197 -2.39 2.08 -8.47
N PHE A 198 -2.72 3.33 -8.72
CA PHE A 198 -3.12 3.78 -10.05
C PHE A 198 -1.94 4.10 -10.97
N SER A 199 -2.22 4.32 -12.26
CA SER A 199 -1.19 4.47 -13.30
C SER A 199 -0.76 5.91 -13.58
N HIS A 200 -1.44 6.90 -13.02
CA HIS A 200 -1.05 8.30 -13.19
C HIS A 200 -0.01 8.74 -12.15
N PRO A 201 0.84 9.73 -12.48
CA PRO A 201 0.96 10.46 -13.75
C PRO A 201 1.94 9.86 -14.76
N HIS A 202 2.14 8.55 -14.78
CA HIS A 202 2.99 7.86 -15.77
C HIS A 202 2.61 8.21 -17.22
N ASP A 203 3.55 8.04 -18.15
CA ASP A 203 3.32 8.15 -19.60
C ASP A 203 2.17 7.23 -20.06
N VAL A 204 1.32 7.64 -20.87
CA VAL A 204 1.12 8.91 -21.58
C VAL A 204 0.49 9.91 -20.61
N ARG A 205 1.05 11.09 -20.44
CA ARG A 205 0.62 12.10 -19.45
C ARG A 205 -0.57 12.95 -19.91
N ASP A 206 -1.51 12.34 -20.59
CA ASP A 206 -2.75 13.01 -20.95
C ASP A 206 -3.63 13.23 -19.72
N GLY A 207 -4.41 14.28 -19.76
CA GLY A 207 -5.36 14.64 -18.73
C GLY A 207 -6.72 14.98 -19.31
N LYS A 208 -7.70 15.22 -18.44
CA LYS A 208 -8.98 15.78 -18.85
C LYS A 208 -8.76 17.18 -19.45
N PRO A 209 -9.44 17.55 -20.55
CA PRO A 209 -9.22 18.84 -21.22
C PRO A 209 -9.32 20.03 -20.27
N GLU A 210 -10.26 20.01 -19.34
CA GLU A 210 -10.45 21.08 -18.35
C GLU A 210 -9.27 21.18 -17.36
N LEU A 211 -8.61 20.08 -17.04
CA LEU A 211 -7.43 20.08 -16.17
C LEU A 211 -6.18 20.51 -16.94
N LEU A 212 -6.02 20.09 -18.18
CA LEU A 212 -4.95 20.56 -19.05
C LEU A 212 -5.05 22.07 -19.22
N ALA A 213 -6.24 22.59 -19.56
CA ALA A 213 -6.48 24.02 -19.69
C ALA A 213 -6.18 24.81 -18.41
N LYS A 214 -6.56 24.26 -17.25
CA LYS A 214 -6.31 24.87 -15.95
C LYS A 214 -4.82 25.11 -15.66
N TYR A 215 -3.97 24.20 -16.10
CA TYR A 215 -2.52 24.27 -15.87
C TYR A 215 -1.74 24.79 -17.09
N GLY A 216 -2.42 25.24 -18.14
CA GLY A 216 -1.80 25.69 -19.38
C GLY A 216 -1.04 24.58 -20.10
N ALA A 217 -1.44 23.33 -19.87
CA ALA A 217 -0.81 22.17 -20.47
C ALA A 217 -1.65 21.68 -21.66
N VAL A 218 -1.01 20.96 -22.55
CA VAL A 218 -1.64 20.24 -23.64
C VAL A 218 -1.31 18.77 -23.54
N ASN A 219 -2.03 17.98 -24.32
CA ASN A 219 -1.73 16.58 -24.52
C ASN A 219 -0.24 16.41 -24.93
N HIS A 220 0.46 15.41 -24.39
CA HIS A 220 1.89 15.16 -24.65
C HIS A 220 2.23 14.94 -26.13
N VAL A 221 1.26 14.63 -26.98
CA VAL A 221 1.47 14.51 -28.43
C VAL A 221 1.63 15.87 -29.13
N ASP A 222 1.39 16.97 -28.41
CA ASP A 222 1.63 18.33 -28.91
C ASP A 222 2.54 19.09 -27.91
N PRO A 223 3.85 18.83 -27.93
CA PRO A 223 4.79 19.42 -26.97
C PRO A 223 5.04 20.92 -27.18
N GLN A 224 4.52 21.54 -28.27
CA GLN A 224 4.79 22.95 -28.60
C GLN A 224 4.08 23.92 -27.67
N THR A 225 3.17 23.46 -26.86
CA THR A 225 2.34 24.30 -26.01
C THR A 225 2.54 24.03 -24.52
N ILE A 226 3.63 23.35 -24.14
CA ILE A 226 4.02 23.23 -22.74
C ILE A 226 4.56 24.60 -22.29
N PRO A 227 3.94 25.26 -21.29
CA PRO A 227 4.47 26.51 -20.77
C PRO A 227 5.87 26.32 -20.20
N PRO A 228 6.73 27.31 -20.27
CA PRO A 228 8.10 27.23 -19.74
C PRO A 228 8.17 27.05 -18.21
#